data_84b4ec30fbeefd4ca7dd588991b7c8d3
#
_entry.id   84b4ec30fbeefd4ca7dd588991b7c8d3
#
_cell.length_a   1.000
_cell.length_b   1.000
_cell.length_c   1.000
_cell.angle_alpha   90.00
_cell.angle_beta   90.00
_cell.angle_gamma   90.00
#
_symmetry.space_group_name_H-M   'P 1'
#
loop_
_entity.id
_entity.type
_entity.pdbx_description
1 polymer ?
#
loop_
_entity_poly.entity_id
_entity_poly.type
_entity_poly.pdbx_seq_one_letter_code
_entity_poly.pdbx_strand_id
1 'polypeptide(L)'
;MGIMCNFESVFCLNHFETSISMTPFVHLHVHSQYSLLDGQASVTGLVDKAMELGMPGFALTDHGNMFGIKELANYVNKLKKKYKGKIEEARKRLEDAATDEEREAMRPEVEAEIAKLEKKVKFKPIFGCEMYVAKGDLTDRSDKTDKGRHLIVLAKNITGYKNLIKIVSQAHTEGFYHHPRTDKKALAAHKEGLIVCSACLGGEIPKYIMSGNIAEADRQVKWFKDTFGEDYYIELQRHKTDIPGANRDTYIEQERVNPVLIELARKHDIKIIATNDSHFINAEDAESHDRLICISTNNYLTEPNRMRYTKQEWFKSQEEMAAIFPDLPEALSNTMEILDKVETYSIDHSPIMPFFEIPKEFGTEEEYRARITEKELFDEFTQDENGNVVL
;
A
#
# COMPACT_ATOMS: atom_id res chain seq x y z
N MET A 1 59.31 26.84 47.62
CA MET A 1 58.08 26.59 48.39
C MET A 1 56.93 26.71 47.42
N GLY A 2 56.60 25.61 46.84
CA GLY A 2 55.61 25.54 45.80
C GLY A 2 54.28 25.11 46.37
N ILE A 3 53.18 25.74 45.92
CA ILE A 3 51.81 25.33 46.20
C ILE A 3 51.27 24.85 44.89
N MET A 4 51.10 23.53 44.77
CA MET A 4 50.30 22.89 43.69
C MET A 4 48.81 23.00 44.04
N CYS A 5 48.06 23.70 43.22
CA CYS A 5 46.59 23.63 43.23
C CYS A 5 46.09 22.61 42.16
N ASN A 6 45.58 21.53 42.67
CA ASN A 6 44.80 20.59 41.84
C ASN A 6 43.45 21.23 41.46
N PHE A 7 43.20 21.37 40.17
CA PHE A 7 41.86 21.62 39.61
C PHE A 7 41.35 20.30 39.01
N GLU A 8 40.57 19.54 39.75
CA GLU A 8 39.66 18.54 39.23
C GLU A 8 38.37 19.24 38.83
N SER A 9 38.24 19.57 37.57
CA SER A 9 36.97 19.97 36.99
C SER A 9 36.15 18.74 36.64
N VAL A 10 35.15 18.47 37.49
CA VAL A 10 34.10 17.50 37.24
C VAL A 10 33.24 18.00 36.07
N PHE A 11 33.47 17.46 34.88
CA PHE A 11 32.53 17.58 33.76
C PHE A 11 31.34 16.67 34.04
N CYS A 12 30.26 17.19 34.65
CA CYS A 12 28.95 16.61 34.59
C CYS A 12 28.43 16.76 33.16
N LEU A 13 28.63 15.73 32.34
CA LEU A 13 27.91 15.57 31.09
C LEU A 13 26.46 15.22 31.44
N ASN A 14 25.61 16.26 31.54
CA ASN A 14 24.17 16.09 31.44
C ASN A 14 23.87 15.53 30.07
N HIS A 15 23.66 14.22 29.96
CA HIS A 15 22.98 13.61 28.84
C HIS A 15 21.53 14.13 28.88
N PHE A 16 21.27 15.22 28.22
CA PHE A 16 19.93 15.52 27.72
C PHE A 16 19.65 14.50 26.61
N GLU A 17 19.13 13.34 26.96
CA GLU A 17 18.35 12.55 26.04
C GLU A 17 17.12 13.39 25.71
N THR A 18 17.25 14.27 24.72
CA THR A 18 16.09 14.75 23.98
C THR A 18 15.53 13.52 23.28
N SER A 19 14.53 12.89 23.89
CA SER A 19 13.63 11.99 23.16
C SER A 19 13.01 12.84 22.05
N ILE A 20 13.61 12.79 20.87
CA ILE A 20 12.97 13.30 19.66
C ILE A 20 11.69 12.49 19.55
N SER A 21 10.56 13.12 19.91
CA SER A 21 9.25 12.52 19.69
C SER A 21 9.15 12.22 18.21
N MET A 22 9.31 10.95 17.84
CA MET A 22 9.22 10.53 16.44
C MET A 22 7.82 10.87 15.93
N THR A 23 7.76 11.62 14.82
CA THR A 23 6.50 11.86 14.13
C THR A 23 6.04 10.54 13.52
N PRO A 24 4.91 9.98 13.98
CA PRO A 24 4.44 8.70 13.46
C PRO A 24 4.10 8.83 11.97
N PHE A 25 4.41 7.78 11.21
CA PHE A 25 4.28 7.75 9.75
C PHE A 25 3.96 6.34 9.27
N VAL A 26 3.19 6.23 8.19
CA VAL A 26 3.00 5.00 7.41
C VAL A 26 3.10 5.27 5.92
N HIS A 27 3.65 4.32 5.16
CA HIS A 27 3.70 4.41 3.71
C HIS A 27 2.31 4.24 3.08
N LEU A 28 1.93 5.18 2.20
CA LEU A 28 0.63 5.18 1.50
C LEU A 28 0.76 5.04 -0.01
N HIS A 29 1.98 5.00 -0.55
CA HIS A 29 2.31 4.82 -1.95
C HIS A 29 3.44 3.79 -2.04
N VAL A 30 3.07 2.54 -2.32
CA VAL A 30 3.99 1.38 -2.29
C VAL A 30 3.66 0.42 -3.42
N HIS A 31 4.69 0.00 -4.13
CA HIS A 31 4.64 -0.94 -5.24
C HIS A 31 5.25 -2.28 -4.85
N SER A 32 4.55 -3.37 -5.19
CA SER A 32 5.07 -4.72 -5.06
C SER A 32 5.45 -5.30 -6.43
N GLN A 33 5.87 -6.57 -6.42
CA GLN A 33 6.10 -7.34 -7.64
C GLN A 33 4.89 -7.39 -8.61
N TYR A 34 3.71 -6.98 -8.17
CA TYR A 34 2.51 -6.89 -8.99
C TYR A 34 2.40 -5.57 -9.75
N SER A 35 3.26 -4.59 -9.47
CA SER A 35 3.63 -3.51 -10.40
C SER A 35 4.61 -4.09 -11.42
N LEU A 36 4.08 -4.84 -12.41
CA LEU A 36 4.84 -5.74 -13.26
C LEU A 36 6.02 -5.05 -13.95
N LEU A 37 7.21 -5.62 -13.79
CA LEU A 37 8.49 -5.13 -14.33
C LEU A 37 8.88 -3.72 -13.83
N ASP A 38 8.31 -3.28 -12.69
CA ASP A 38 8.63 -2.01 -12.04
C ASP A 38 8.86 -2.21 -10.53
N GLY A 39 7.89 -2.70 -9.78
CA GLY A 39 8.08 -3.05 -8.38
C GLY A 39 8.93 -4.32 -8.19
N GLN A 40 9.95 -4.24 -7.33
CA GLN A 40 10.80 -5.38 -6.99
C GLN A 40 10.38 -6.03 -5.66
N ALA A 41 9.72 -5.26 -4.78
CA ALA A 41 9.38 -5.70 -3.43
C ALA A 41 8.34 -6.82 -3.44
N SER A 42 8.57 -7.92 -2.70
CA SER A 42 7.52 -8.92 -2.46
C SER A 42 6.50 -8.40 -1.46
N VAL A 43 5.22 -8.76 -1.64
CA VAL A 43 4.15 -8.37 -0.71
C VAL A 43 4.45 -8.82 0.72
N THR A 44 4.92 -10.05 0.90
CA THR A 44 5.28 -10.59 2.22
C THR A 44 6.47 -9.86 2.83
N GLY A 45 7.48 -9.55 2.03
CA GLY A 45 8.66 -8.78 2.47
C GLY A 45 8.31 -7.37 2.92
N LEU A 46 7.39 -6.68 2.23
CA LEU A 46 6.88 -5.36 2.63
C LEU A 46 6.18 -5.42 3.99
N VAL A 47 5.34 -6.44 4.23
CA VAL A 47 4.68 -6.62 5.54
C VAL A 47 5.69 -6.88 6.65
N ASP A 48 6.67 -7.76 6.41
CA ASP A 48 7.69 -8.09 7.39
C ASP A 48 8.54 -6.85 7.71
N LYS A 49 8.95 -6.07 6.70
CA LYS A 49 9.70 -4.83 6.86
C LYS A 49 8.91 -3.77 7.64
N ALA A 50 7.64 -3.56 7.30
CA ALA A 50 6.78 -2.61 8.02
C ALA A 50 6.62 -2.99 9.50
N MET A 51 6.43 -4.29 9.79
CA MET A 51 6.34 -4.79 11.16
C MET A 51 7.68 -4.73 11.92
N GLU A 52 8.82 -4.91 11.23
CA GLU A 52 10.17 -4.75 11.77
C GLU A 52 10.40 -3.29 12.19
N LEU A 53 10.06 -2.34 11.32
CA LEU A 53 10.16 -0.90 11.54
C LEU A 53 9.12 -0.37 12.55
N GLY A 54 8.24 -1.23 13.08
CA GLY A 54 7.23 -0.85 14.06
C GLY A 54 6.08 -0.02 13.50
N MET A 55 5.90 0.00 12.18
CA MET A 55 4.77 0.68 11.54
C MET A 55 3.46 -0.03 11.85
N PRO A 56 2.38 0.70 12.15
CA PRO A 56 1.08 0.11 12.45
C PRO A 56 0.30 -0.36 11.21
N GLY A 57 0.83 -0.12 10.01
CA GLY A 57 0.25 -0.50 8.72
C GLY A 57 0.98 0.13 7.55
N PHE A 58 0.52 -0.15 6.34
CA PHE A 58 0.88 0.56 5.11
C PHE A 58 -0.17 0.31 4.03
N ALA A 59 -0.17 1.11 2.96
CA ALA A 59 -1.00 0.88 1.78
C ALA A 59 -0.21 0.18 0.67
N LEU A 60 -0.82 -0.82 0.04
CA LEU A 60 -0.33 -1.41 -1.21
C LEU A 60 -1.09 -0.77 -2.38
N THR A 61 -0.36 -0.18 -3.33
CA THR A 61 -0.89 0.67 -4.40
C THR A 61 -0.25 0.37 -5.76
N ASP A 62 -0.26 -0.90 -6.16
CA ASP A 62 0.33 -1.34 -7.42
C ASP A 62 -0.25 -0.61 -8.64
N HIS A 63 0.56 -0.46 -9.70
CA HIS A 63 0.21 0.21 -10.94
C HIS A 63 -0.99 -0.43 -11.65
N GLY A 64 -2.12 0.27 -11.68
CA GLY A 64 -3.31 -0.08 -12.45
C GLY A 64 -3.99 -1.40 -12.08
N ASN A 65 -3.62 -2.01 -10.96
CA ASN A 65 -4.17 -3.31 -10.57
C ASN A 65 -4.26 -3.51 -9.05
N MET A 66 -4.95 -4.58 -8.64
CA MET A 66 -5.13 -4.98 -7.25
C MET A 66 -4.68 -6.44 -7.02
N PHE A 67 -3.75 -6.96 -7.83
CA PHE A 67 -3.40 -8.38 -7.83
C PHE A 67 -2.74 -8.82 -6.52
N GLY A 68 -1.94 -7.96 -5.88
CA GLY A 68 -1.28 -8.22 -4.59
C GLY A 68 -2.20 -8.18 -3.37
N ILE A 69 -3.41 -7.62 -3.48
CA ILE A 69 -4.27 -7.33 -2.32
C ILE A 69 -4.68 -8.60 -1.57
N LYS A 70 -5.01 -9.67 -2.27
CA LYS A 70 -5.41 -10.94 -1.62
C LYS A 70 -4.23 -11.59 -0.91
N GLU A 71 -3.04 -11.55 -1.49
CA GLU A 71 -1.81 -12.02 -0.85
C GLU A 71 -1.52 -11.22 0.43
N LEU A 72 -1.59 -9.88 0.36
CA LEU A 72 -1.43 -8.98 1.50
C LEU A 72 -2.40 -9.33 2.63
N ALA A 73 -3.69 -9.44 2.33
CA ALA A 73 -4.72 -9.77 3.32
C ALA A 73 -4.46 -11.13 3.99
N ASN A 74 -4.20 -12.16 3.19
CA ASN A 74 -3.95 -13.52 3.69
C ASN A 74 -2.69 -13.58 4.56
N TYR A 75 -1.61 -12.92 4.14
CA TYR A 75 -0.35 -12.93 4.89
C TYR A 75 -0.49 -12.21 6.23
N VAL A 76 -1.10 -11.02 6.25
CA VAL A 76 -1.38 -10.27 7.48
C VAL A 76 -2.28 -11.07 8.41
N ASN A 77 -3.34 -11.70 7.91
CA ASN A 77 -4.23 -12.54 8.73
C ASN A 77 -3.49 -13.74 9.34
N LYS A 78 -2.61 -14.41 8.56
CA LYS A 78 -1.74 -15.49 9.04
C LYS A 78 -0.85 -15.02 10.18
N LEU A 79 -0.19 -13.86 10.03
CA LEU A 79 0.68 -13.29 11.06
C LEU A 79 -0.09 -12.89 12.31
N LYS A 80 -1.26 -12.25 12.18
CA LYS A 80 -2.14 -11.92 13.31
C LYS A 80 -2.54 -13.15 14.11
N LYS A 81 -2.90 -14.25 13.44
CA LYS A 81 -3.22 -15.52 14.08
C LYS A 81 -2.01 -16.07 14.85
N LYS A 82 -0.82 -16.08 14.23
CA LYS A 82 0.44 -16.48 14.87
C LYS A 82 0.74 -15.65 16.13
N TYR A 83 0.61 -14.33 16.05
CA TYR A 83 0.90 -13.45 17.20
C TYR A 83 -0.14 -13.58 18.32
N LYS A 84 -1.43 -13.78 17.99
CA LYS A 84 -2.44 -14.12 18.99
C LYS A 84 -2.10 -15.41 19.77
N GLY A 85 -1.68 -16.47 19.05
CA GLY A 85 -1.22 -17.70 19.71
C GLY A 85 -0.03 -17.47 20.65
N LYS A 86 0.96 -16.66 20.22
CA LYS A 86 2.09 -16.31 21.10
C LYS A 86 1.69 -15.49 22.33
N ILE A 87 0.68 -14.62 22.23
CA ILE A 87 0.12 -13.90 23.38
C ILE A 87 -0.52 -14.89 24.36
N GLU A 88 -1.26 -15.86 23.89
CA GLU A 88 -1.87 -16.89 24.73
C GLU A 88 -0.79 -17.76 25.41
N GLU A 89 0.25 -18.16 24.68
CA GLU A 89 1.41 -18.89 25.25
C GLU A 89 2.13 -18.06 26.32
N ALA A 90 2.32 -16.75 26.10
CA ALA A 90 2.95 -15.84 27.06
C ALA A 90 2.09 -15.69 28.32
N ARG A 91 0.78 -15.55 28.20
CA ARG A 91 -0.15 -15.51 29.34
C ARG A 91 -0.12 -16.81 30.13
N LYS A 92 -0.14 -17.95 29.44
CA LYS A 92 -0.07 -19.26 30.06
C LYS A 92 1.23 -19.44 30.86
N ARG A 93 2.39 -18.95 30.38
CA ARG A 93 3.64 -18.99 31.17
C ARG A 93 3.51 -18.27 32.53
N LEU A 94 2.73 -17.17 32.62
CA LEU A 94 2.46 -16.51 33.89
C LEU A 94 1.51 -17.31 34.79
N GLU A 95 0.54 -17.99 34.19
CA GLU A 95 -0.44 -18.80 34.93
C GLU A 95 0.22 -20.07 35.49
N ASP A 96 1.12 -20.70 34.73
CA ASP A 96 1.81 -21.95 35.09
C ASP A 96 3.01 -21.74 36.05
N ALA A 97 3.32 -20.49 36.46
CA ALA A 97 4.39 -20.22 37.44
C ALA A 97 4.14 -20.92 38.77
N ALA A 98 5.15 -21.58 39.31
CA ALA A 98 5.03 -22.49 40.46
C ALA A 98 4.71 -21.76 41.79
N THR A 99 5.17 -20.49 41.91
CA THR A 99 4.93 -19.64 43.10
C THR A 99 4.49 -18.24 42.69
N ASP A 100 3.88 -17.49 43.63
CA ASP A 100 3.52 -16.10 43.41
C ASP A 100 4.76 -15.20 43.23
N GLU A 101 5.85 -15.50 43.96
CA GLU A 101 7.12 -14.78 43.80
C GLU A 101 7.69 -14.95 42.38
N GLU A 102 7.66 -16.16 41.85
CA GLU A 102 8.11 -16.44 40.46
C GLU A 102 7.24 -15.68 39.43
N ARG A 103 5.92 -15.72 39.63
CA ARG A 103 4.95 -15.03 38.77
C ARG A 103 5.21 -13.53 38.74
N GLU A 104 5.40 -12.88 39.91
CA GLU A 104 5.69 -11.45 40.01
C GLU A 104 7.05 -11.08 39.40
N ALA A 105 8.05 -11.94 39.53
CA ALA A 105 9.36 -11.72 38.91
C ALA A 105 9.31 -11.78 37.37
N MET A 106 8.51 -12.65 36.77
CA MET A 106 8.36 -12.82 35.31
C MET A 106 7.42 -11.78 34.70
N ARG A 107 6.46 -11.25 35.47
CA ARG A 107 5.38 -10.37 34.98
C ARG A 107 5.85 -9.21 34.10
N PRO A 108 6.86 -8.40 34.48
CA PRO A 108 7.26 -7.23 33.68
C PRO A 108 7.77 -7.62 32.27
N GLU A 109 8.50 -8.70 32.17
CA GLU A 109 9.05 -9.20 30.90
C GLU A 109 7.93 -9.73 29.99
N VAL A 110 7.03 -10.56 30.55
CA VAL A 110 5.93 -11.14 29.80
C VAL A 110 4.92 -10.08 29.37
N GLU A 111 4.60 -9.11 30.21
CA GLU A 111 3.73 -7.99 29.82
C GLU A 111 4.34 -7.12 28.72
N ALA A 112 5.66 -6.88 28.76
CA ALA A 112 6.36 -6.17 27.68
C ALA A 112 6.33 -6.97 26.35
N GLU A 113 6.51 -8.30 26.42
CA GLU A 113 6.37 -9.18 25.25
C GLU A 113 4.95 -9.12 24.68
N ILE A 114 3.93 -9.26 25.52
CA ILE A 114 2.53 -9.18 25.13
C ILE A 114 2.22 -7.83 24.46
N ALA A 115 2.63 -6.72 25.08
CA ALA A 115 2.41 -5.38 24.51
C ALA A 115 3.03 -5.20 23.13
N LYS A 116 4.23 -5.77 22.91
CA LYS A 116 4.90 -5.78 21.59
C LYS A 116 4.13 -6.62 20.56
N LEU A 117 3.62 -7.79 20.96
CA LEU A 117 2.85 -8.68 20.10
C LEU A 117 1.47 -8.06 19.78
N GLU A 118 0.82 -7.42 20.73
CA GLU A 118 -0.48 -6.73 20.53
C GLU A 118 -0.37 -5.63 19.49
N LYS A 119 0.72 -4.87 19.43
CA LYS A 119 0.97 -3.89 18.36
C LYS A 119 0.98 -4.58 16.99
N LYS A 120 1.62 -5.75 16.87
CA LYS A 120 1.67 -6.52 15.61
C LYS A 120 0.29 -7.11 15.23
N VAL A 121 -0.52 -7.51 16.22
CA VAL A 121 -1.91 -7.96 15.97
C VAL A 121 -2.79 -6.82 15.44
N LYS A 122 -2.53 -5.58 15.87
CA LYS A 122 -3.26 -4.39 15.41
C LYS A 122 -2.81 -3.87 14.05
N PHE A 123 -1.77 -4.44 13.43
CA PHE A 123 -1.30 -4.02 12.12
C PHE A 123 -2.43 -3.95 11.09
N LYS A 124 -2.53 -2.84 10.37
CA LYS A 124 -3.63 -2.56 9.43
C LYS A 124 -3.11 -2.45 8.00
N PRO A 125 -3.39 -3.44 7.12
CA PRO A 125 -3.15 -3.28 5.69
C PRO A 125 -4.19 -2.33 5.11
N ILE A 126 -3.77 -1.43 4.23
CA ILE A 126 -4.65 -0.56 3.45
C ILE A 126 -4.62 -1.06 2.01
N PHE A 127 -5.80 -1.30 1.43
CA PHE A 127 -5.94 -1.80 0.07
C PHE A 127 -6.13 -0.63 -0.88
N GLY A 128 -5.29 -0.53 -1.89
CA GLY A 128 -5.29 0.58 -2.83
C GLY A 128 -4.84 0.17 -4.23
N CYS A 129 -4.73 1.17 -5.07
CA CYS A 129 -4.20 1.07 -6.43
C CYS A 129 -3.68 2.45 -6.86
N GLU A 130 -2.52 2.50 -7.49
CA GLU A 130 -2.13 3.67 -8.26
C GLU A 130 -2.78 3.58 -9.64
N MET A 131 -3.82 4.37 -9.84
CA MET A 131 -4.63 4.33 -11.04
C MET A 131 -4.07 5.24 -12.13
N TYR A 132 -4.37 4.91 -13.37
CA TYR A 132 -4.15 5.76 -14.53
C TYR A 132 -5.46 6.47 -14.89
N VAL A 133 -5.51 7.80 -14.78
CA VAL A 133 -6.69 8.62 -15.08
C VAL A 133 -6.54 9.27 -16.46
N ALA A 134 -7.44 8.96 -17.38
CA ALA A 134 -7.47 9.58 -18.70
C ALA A 134 -7.77 11.10 -18.61
N LYS A 135 -7.26 11.87 -19.56
CA LYS A 135 -7.55 13.32 -19.63
C LYS A 135 -9.02 13.62 -19.91
N GLY A 136 -9.70 12.73 -20.60
CA GLY A 136 -11.12 12.82 -20.99
C GLY A 136 -11.88 11.56 -20.60
N ASP A 137 -12.70 11.07 -21.50
CA ASP A 137 -13.42 9.79 -21.34
C ASP A 137 -12.45 8.61 -21.41
N LEU A 138 -12.63 7.61 -20.56
CA LEU A 138 -11.73 6.44 -20.48
C LEU A 138 -11.63 5.64 -21.80
N THR A 139 -12.66 5.72 -22.64
CA THR A 139 -12.70 5.05 -23.95
C THR A 139 -12.05 5.86 -25.06
N ASP A 140 -11.75 7.15 -24.84
CA ASP A 140 -11.11 7.99 -25.85
C ASP A 140 -9.66 7.57 -26.09
N ARG A 141 -9.34 7.25 -27.32
CA ARG A 141 -8.02 6.84 -27.83
C ARG A 141 -7.48 7.79 -28.89
N SER A 142 -8.08 8.97 -29.06
CA SER A 142 -7.70 9.95 -30.07
C SER A 142 -6.35 10.63 -29.75
N ASP A 143 -6.10 10.93 -28.47
CA ASP A 143 -4.79 11.42 -28.00
C ASP A 143 -3.82 10.26 -27.76
N LYS A 144 -2.94 10.00 -28.74
CA LYS A 144 -1.93 8.93 -28.65
C LYS A 144 -0.91 9.15 -27.53
N THR A 145 -0.87 10.34 -26.92
CA THR A 145 0.05 10.66 -25.83
C THR A 145 -0.59 10.48 -24.46
N ASP A 146 -1.90 10.27 -24.39
CA ASP A 146 -2.62 10.09 -23.14
C ASP A 146 -2.45 8.66 -22.59
N LYS A 147 -1.40 8.44 -21.83
CA LYS A 147 -1.13 7.19 -21.12
C LYS A 147 -1.84 7.10 -19.76
N GLY A 148 -2.66 8.08 -19.41
CA GLY A 148 -3.24 8.26 -18.09
C GLY A 148 -2.33 9.04 -17.12
N ARG A 149 -2.95 9.70 -16.14
CA ARG A 149 -2.29 10.40 -15.03
C ARG A 149 -2.38 9.56 -13.78
N HIS A 150 -1.30 9.52 -13.01
CA HIS A 150 -1.27 8.74 -11.77
C HIS A 150 -2.21 9.33 -10.72
N LEU A 151 -2.86 8.46 -9.97
CA LEU A 151 -3.74 8.82 -8.86
C LEU A 151 -3.76 7.69 -7.85
N ILE A 152 -3.40 7.98 -6.60
CA ILE A 152 -3.51 6.99 -5.53
C ILE A 152 -4.96 6.93 -5.05
N VAL A 153 -5.54 5.73 -5.06
CA VAL A 153 -6.89 5.47 -4.58
C VAL A 153 -6.86 4.35 -3.55
N LEU A 154 -7.32 4.66 -2.34
CA LEU A 154 -7.31 3.75 -1.20
C LEU A 154 -8.74 3.40 -0.79
N ALA A 155 -8.98 2.16 -0.41
CA ALA A 155 -10.25 1.69 0.10
C ALA A 155 -10.35 1.92 1.61
N LYS A 156 -11.23 2.84 2.04
CA LYS A 156 -11.47 3.18 3.43
C LYS A 156 -12.22 2.07 4.18
N ASN A 157 -13.11 1.36 3.49
CA ASN A 157 -13.94 0.30 4.03
C ASN A 157 -14.35 -0.70 2.95
N ILE A 158 -15.20 -1.66 3.28
CA ILE A 158 -15.65 -2.71 2.34
C ILE A 158 -16.43 -2.13 1.14
N THR A 159 -17.15 -1.03 1.31
CA THR A 159 -17.83 -0.34 0.21
C THR A 159 -16.80 0.26 -0.75
N GLY A 160 -15.79 0.97 -0.21
CA GLY A 160 -14.67 1.52 -0.98
C GLY A 160 -13.89 0.42 -1.70
N TYR A 161 -13.62 -0.71 -1.05
CA TYR A 161 -12.97 -1.85 -1.67
C TYR A 161 -13.75 -2.39 -2.89
N LYS A 162 -15.07 -2.57 -2.75
CA LYS A 162 -15.93 -3.00 -3.87
C LYS A 162 -15.99 -1.96 -4.99
N ASN A 163 -16.01 -0.67 -4.65
CA ASN A 163 -16.00 0.40 -5.62
C ASN A 163 -14.65 0.48 -6.36
N LEU A 164 -13.53 0.32 -5.65
CA LEU A 164 -12.20 0.28 -6.25
C LEU A 164 -12.08 -0.90 -7.24
N ILE A 165 -12.58 -2.10 -6.88
CA ILE A 165 -12.63 -3.25 -7.81
C ILE A 165 -13.40 -2.89 -9.09
N LYS A 166 -14.56 -2.23 -8.98
CA LYS A 166 -15.36 -1.84 -10.16
C LYS A 166 -14.58 -0.90 -11.06
N ILE A 167 -13.98 0.14 -10.49
CA ILE A 167 -13.20 1.13 -11.24
C ILE A 167 -11.99 0.46 -11.93
N VAL A 168 -11.23 -0.36 -11.21
CA VAL A 168 -10.07 -1.09 -11.77
C VAL A 168 -10.52 -2.06 -12.85
N SER A 169 -11.61 -2.81 -12.64
CA SER A 169 -12.14 -3.73 -13.65
C SER A 169 -12.59 -2.99 -14.90
N GLN A 170 -13.32 -1.88 -14.77
CA GLN A 170 -13.72 -1.05 -15.91
C GLN A 170 -12.52 -0.47 -16.65
N ALA A 171 -11.48 -0.04 -15.92
CA ALA A 171 -10.24 0.44 -16.53
C ALA A 171 -9.58 -0.63 -17.44
N HIS A 172 -9.63 -1.91 -17.04
CA HIS A 172 -9.08 -3.00 -17.82
C HIS A 172 -9.98 -3.41 -18.99
N THR A 173 -11.31 -3.43 -18.82
CA THR A 173 -12.24 -3.94 -19.85
C THR A 173 -12.62 -2.90 -20.90
N GLU A 174 -12.73 -1.63 -20.51
CA GLU A 174 -13.21 -0.55 -21.36
C GLU A 174 -12.14 0.50 -21.65
N GLY A 175 -11.35 0.86 -20.62
CA GLY A 175 -10.41 1.98 -20.64
C GLY A 175 -8.99 1.62 -21.09
N PHE A 176 -8.71 0.37 -21.43
CA PHE A 176 -7.35 -0.07 -21.75
C PHE A 176 -6.81 0.60 -23.01
N TYR A 177 -5.79 1.45 -22.81
CA TYR A 177 -5.00 2.04 -23.89
C TYR A 177 -3.58 2.34 -23.37
N HIS A 178 -2.61 1.52 -23.75
CA HIS A 178 -1.27 1.37 -23.15
C HIS A 178 -1.31 0.92 -21.68
N HIS A 179 -2.16 1.53 -20.87
CA HIS A 179 -2.44 1.19 -19.46
C HIS A 179 -3.96 1.06 -19.23
N PRO A 180 -4.39 0.40 -18.15
CA PRO A 180 -5.80 0.37 -17.77
C PRO A 180 -6.20 1.74 -17.20
N ARG A 181 -6.85 2.59 -18.01
CA ARG A 181 -7.24 3.95 -17.64
C ARG A 181 -8.68 4.01 -17.13
N THR A 182 -8.86 4.71 -16.03
CA THR A 182 -10.16 5.21 -15.59
C THR A 182 -10.35 6.66 -16.01
N ASP A 183 -11.48 7.27 -15.64
CA ASP A 183 -11.73 8.70 -15.80
C ASP A 183 -12.42 9.32 -14.57
N LYS A 184 -12.55 10.63 -14.59
CA LYS A 184 -13.19 11.36 -13.49
C LYS A 184 -14.68 11.04 -13.31
N LYS A 185 -15.36 10.60 -14.36
CA LYS A 185 -16.76 10.21 -14.31
C LYS A 185 -16.92 8.89 -13.55
N ALA A 186 -16.09 7.91 -13.86
CA ALA A 186 -16.06 6.62 -13.14
C ALA A 186 -15.67 6.82 -11.68
N LEU A 187 -14.64 7.64 -11.40
CA LEU A 187 -14.22 7.99 -10.04
C LEU A 187 -15.35 8.64 -9.24
N ALA A 188 -16.04 9.62 -9.80
CA ALA A 188 -17.15 10.31 -9.13
C ALA A 188 -18.36 9.38 -8.90
N ALA A 189 -18.66 8.48 -9.85
CA ALA A 189 -19.76 7.52 -9.73
C ALA A 189 -19.54 6.48 -8.64
N HIS A 190 -18.28 6.17 -8.29
CA HIS A 190 -17.90 5.15 -7.32
C HIS A 190 -17.09 5.70 -6.14
N LYS A 191 -17.23 6.99 -5.81
CA LYS A 191 -16.41 7.68 -4.80
C LYS A 191 -16.61 7.21 -3.37
N GLU A 192 -17.74 6.60 -3.04
CA GLU A 192 -18.08 6.22 -1.68
C GLU A 192 -17.07 5.22 -1.10
N GLY A 193 -16.57 5.55 0.10
CA GLY A 193 -15.59 4.74 0.81
C GLY A 193 -14.18 4.77 0.23
N LEU A 194 -13.86 5.72 -0.66
CA LEU A 194 -12.53 5.93 -1.22
C LEU A 194 -11.83 7.12 -0.56
N ILE A 195 -10.52 6.97 -0.37
CA ILE A 195 -9.58 8.05 -0.06
C ILE A 195 -8.69 8.23 -1.28
N VAL A 196 -8.42 9.47 -1.68
CA VAL A 196 -7.68 9.79 -2.91
C VAL A 196 -6.50 10.69 -2.61
N CYS A 197 -5.32 10.39 -3.17
CA CYS A 197 -4.12 11.23 -3.06
C CYS A 197 -3.60 11.59 -4.45
N SER A 198 -2.97 12.77 -4.57
CA SER A 198 -2.60 13.38 -5.88
C SER A 198 -1.49 12.65 -6.63
N ALA A 199 -0.90 11.62 -6.06
CA ALA A 199 0.21 10.82 -6.58
C ALA A 199 1.54 11.59 -6.77
N CYS A 200 2.49 10.96 -7.50
CA CYS A 200 3.85 11.45 -7.78
C CYS A 200 3.87 12.53 -8.90
N LEU A 201 5.04 12.82 -9.47
CA LEU A 201 5.18 13.70 -10.64
C LEU A 201 4.40 13.20 -11.87
N GLY A 202 3.97 11.93 -11.89
CA GLY A 202 3.07 11.34 -12.88
C GLY A 202 1.61 11.78 -12.73
N GLY A 203 1.24 12.36 -11.59
CA GLY A 203 -0.11 12.82 -11.27
C GLY A 203 -0.60 13.98 -12.13
N GLU A 204 -1.93 14.17 -12.18
CA GLU A 204 -2.55 15.23 -12.98
C GLU A 204 -2.12 16.62 -12.55
N ILE A 205 -2.16 16.88 -11.24
CA ILE A 205 -1.82 18.19 -10.69
C ILE A 205 -0.34 18.54 -10.91
N PRO A 206 0.63 17.69 -10.55
CA PRO A 206 2.03 17.92 -10.85
C PRO A 206 2.33 18.14 -12.34
N LYS A 207 1.67 17.39 -13.24
CA LYS A 207 1.84 17.56 -14.70
C LYS A 207 1.39 18.93 -15.19
N TYR A 208 0.28 19.49 -14.67
CA TYR A 208 -0.12 20.85 -14.99
C TYR A 208 0.86 21.89 -14.44
N ILE A 209 1.36 21.70 -13.22
CA ILE A 209 2.38 22.59 -12.62
C ILE A 209 3.66 22.58 -13.47
N MET A 210 4.18 21.40 -13.83
CA MET A 210 5.38 21.25 -14.64
C MET A 210 5.25 21.92 -16.03
N SER A 211 4.04 21.90 -16.61
CA SER A 211 3.75 22.59 -17.88
C SER A 211 3.50 24.09 -17.75
N GLY A 212 3.55 24.66 -16.53
CA GLY A 212 3.28 26.06 -16.25
C GLY A 212 1.79 26.42 -16.23
N ASN A 213 0.89 25.45 -16.34
CA ASN A 213 -0.56 25.68 -16.35
C ASN A 213 -1.16 25.63 -14.93
N ILE A 214 -0.77 26.58 -14.10
CA ILE A 214 -1.18 26.66 -12.69
C ILE A 214 -2.70 26.83 -12.55
N ALA A 215 -3.33 27.58 -13.46
CA ALA A 215 -4.77 27.78 -13.44
C ALA A 215 -5.55 26.48 -13.65
N GLU A 216 -5.02 25.57 -14.48
CA GLU A 216 -5.61 24.24 -14.66
C GLU A 216 -5.35 23.36 -13.44
N ALA A 217 -4.13 23.36 -12.90
CA ALA A 217 -3.83 22.67 -11.65
C ALA A 217 -4.81 23.05 -10.53
N ASP A 218 -5.06 24.34 -10.35
CA ASP A 218 -5.99 24.88 -9.37
C ASP A 218 -7.43 24.38 -9.59
N ARG A 219 -7.92 24.40 -10.84
CA ARG A 219 -9.26 23.86 -11.18
C ARG A 219 -9.38 22.38 -10.87
N GLN A 220 -8.34 21.61 -11.15
CA GLN A 220 -8.36 20.18 -10.91
C GLN A 220 -8.28 19.85 -9.42
N VAL A 221 -7.47 20.56 -8.65
CA VAL A 221 -7.45 20.45 -7.17
C VAL A 221 -8.82 20.71 -6.59
N LYS A 222 -9.49 21.79 -7.06
CA LYS A 222 -10.85 22.10 -6.64
C LYS A 222 -11.84 20.97 -7.00
N TRP A 223 -11.73 20.38 -8.19
CA TRP A 223 -12.60 19.27 -8.61
C TRP A 223 -12.44 18.06 -7.67
N PHE A 224 -11.20 17.70 -7.30
CA PHE A 224 -10.94 16.59 -6.36
C PHE A 224 -11.48 16.90 -4.96
N LYS A 225 -11.28 18.13 -4.46
CA LYS A 225 -11.83 18.56 -3.15
C LYS A 225 -13.35 18.54 -3.16
N ASP A 226 -14.00 19.05 -4.19
CA ASP A 226 -15.46 19.05 -4.31
C ASP A 226 -16.03 17.62 -4.41
N THR A 227 -15.28 16.69 -5.00
CA THR A 227 -15.72 15.31 -5.21
C THR A 227 -15.51 14.44 -3.98
N PHE A 228 -14.33 14.51 -3.33
CA PHE A 228 -13.91 13.60 -2.24
C PHE A 228 -13.90 14.27 -0.87
N GLY A 229 -14.04 15.60 -0.79
CA GLY A 229 -14.08 16.35 0.46
C GLY A 229 -12.82 16.15 1.31
N GLU A 230 -13.00 15.70 2.54
CA GLU A 230 -11.93 15.44 3.51
C GLU A 230 -11.18 14.13 3.25
N ASP A 231 -11.58 13.36 2.26
CA ASP A 231 -10.90 12.14 1.82
C ASP A 231 -10.00 12.39 0.59
N TYR A 232 -9.72 13.67 0.26
CA TYR A 232 -8.72 14.06 -0.73
C TYR A 232 -7.48 14.66 -0.06
N TYR A 233 -6.28 14.21 -0.47
CA TYR A 233 -4.99 14.65 0.05
C TYR A 233 -4.06 15.03 -1.09
N ILE A 234 -3.22 16.07 -0.86
CA ILE A 234 -2.11 16.38 -1.74
C ILE A 234 -0.85 15.67 -1.26
N GLU A 235 -0.22 14.94 -2.16
CA GLU A 235 0.95 14.10 -1.91
C GLU A 235 2.23 14.85 -2.28
N LEU A 236 3.22 14.78 -1.39
CA LEU A 236 4.55 15.36 -1.58
C LEU A 236 5.61 14.25 -1.53
N GLN A 237 6.58 14.33 -2.42
CA GLN A 237 7.72 13.41 -2.48
C GLN A 237 9.03 14.21 -2.57
N ARG A 238 10.11 13.65 -2.01
CA ARG A 238 11.46 14.23 -2.05
C ARG A 238 12.51 13.12 -2.21
N HIS A 239 13.00 12.94 -3.43
CA HIS A 239 13.97 11.88 -3.76
C HIS A 239 15.36 12.46 -4.06
N LYS A 240 15.91 13.25 -3.13
CA LYS A 240 17.26 13.80 -3.27
C LYS A 240 18.29 12.68 -3.30
N THR A 241 19.16 12.67 -4.31
CA THR A 241 20.16 11.62 -4.49
C THR A 241 21.49 12.17 -4.99
N ASP A 242 22.57 11.65 -4.41
CA ASP A 242 23.94 11.86 -4.89
C ASP A 242 24.56 10.55 -5.43
N ILE A 243 23.75 9.48 -5.50
CA ILE A 243 24.21 8.16 -5.95
C ILE A 243 24.64 8.23 -7.42
N PRO A 244 25.83 7.75 -7.79
CA PRO A 244 26.28 7.73 -9.18
C PRO A 244 25.31 6.94 -10.08
N GLY A 245 24.99 7.54 -11.25
CA GLY A 245 24.09 6.92 -12.23
C GLY A 245 22.60 6.96 -11.89
N ALA A 246 22.21 7.51 -10.73
CA ALA A 246 20.81 7.75 -10.41
C ALA A 246 20.24 8.97 -11.13
N ASN A 247 18.92 9.00 -11.30
CA ASN A 247 18.21 10.15 -11.87
C ASN A 247 18.14 11.29 -10.85
N ARG A 248 18.74 12.41 -11.13
CA ARG A 248 18.74 13.62 -10.29
C ARG A 248 17.66 14.61 -10.69
N ASP A 249 17.16 14.53 -11.92
CA ASP A 249 16.18 15.48 -12.46
C ASP A 249 14.84 15.36 -11.75
N THR A 250 14.49 14.15 -11.29
CA THR A 250 13.27 13.93 -10.50
C THR A 250 13.20 14.83 -9.28
N TYR A 251 14.29 14.94 -8.49
CA TYR A 251 14.29 15.79 -7.31
C TYR A 251 14.21 17.28 -7.66
N ILE A 252 14.87 17.72 -8.74
CA ILE A 252 14.80 19.09 -9.24
C ILE A 252 13.35 19.45 -9.57
N GLU A 253 12.63 18.57 -10.25
CA GLU A 253 11.21 18.79 -10.55
C GLU A 253 10.34 18.76 -9.29
N GLN A 254 10.62 17.88 -8.33
CA GLN A 254 9.91 17.84 -7.04
C GLN A 254 10.11 19.14 -6.26
N GLU A 255 11.32 19.71 -6.22
CA GLU A 255 11.60 21.00 -5.58
C GLU A 255 10.85 22.16 -6.25
N ARG A 256 10.61 22.08 -7.55
CA ARG A 256 9.84 23.08 -8.31
C ARG A 256 8.33 22.93 -8.08
N VAL A 257 7.83 21.72 -7.99
CA VAL A 257 6.40 21.38 -7.92
C VAL A 257 5.87 21.49 -6.49
N ASN A 258 6.60 20.98 -5.49
CA ASN A 258 6.13 20.91 -4.11
C ASN A 258 5.67 22.25 -3.50
N PRO A 259 6.38 23.39 -3.67
CA PRO A 259 5.90 24.67 -3.15
C PRO A 259 4.52 25.07 -3.70
N VAL A 260 4.29 24.81 -4.99
CA VAL A 260 2.99 25.09 -5.63
C VAL A 260 1.90 24.16 -5.12
N LEU A 261 2.21 22.87 -4.93
CA LEU A 261 1.28 21.92 -4.33
C LEU A 261 0.87 22.34 -2.91
N ILE A 262 1.82 22.80 -2.10
CA ILE A 262 1.56 23.28 -0.73
C ILE A 262 0.67 24.54 -0.76
N GLU A 263 0.92 25.48 -1.70
CA GLU A 263 0.08 26.65 -1.86
C GLU A 263 -1.36 26.29 -2.26
N LEU A 264 -1.52 25.39 -3.23
CA LEU A 264 -2.83 24.88 -3.65
C LEU A 264 -3.55 24.14 -2.53
N ALA A 265 -2.83 23.31 -1.75
CA ALA A 265 -3.37 22.62 -0.59
C ALA A 265 -3.94 23.61 0.44
N ARG A 266 -3.18 24.64 0.79
CA ARG A 266 -3.61 25.70 1.72
C ARG A 266 -4.81 26.49 1.18
N LYS A 267 -4.78 26.84 -0.12
CA LYS A 267 -5.87 27.58 -0.77
C LYS A 267 -7.20 26.85 -0.70
N HIS A 268 -7.20 25.53 -0.85
CA HIS A 268 -8.41 24.71 -0.90
C HIS A 268 -8.70 23.95 0.40
N ASP A 269 -7.99 24.26 1.49
CA ASP A 269 -8.12 23.55 2.77
C ASP A 269 -8.01 22.02 2.60
N ILE A 270 -6.91 21.59 2.00
CA ILE A 270 -6.58 20.19 1.75
C ILE A 270 -5.33 19.83 2.57
N LYS A 271 -5.36 18.70 3.27
CA LYS A 271 -4.20 18.21 4.00
C LYS A 271 -3.15 17.65 3.05
N ILE A 272 -1.88 17.86 3.39
CA ILE A 272 -0.75 17.30 2.67
C ILE A 272 -0.27 16.01 3.36
N ILE A 273 0.23 15.07 2.56
CA ILE A 273 0.89 13.85 3.03
C ILE A 273 2.26 13.71 2.38
N ALA A 274 3.19 13.09 3.10
CA ALA A 274 4.49 12.70 2.56
C ALA A 274 4.47 11.22 2.17
N THR A 275 5.01 10.89 1.00
CA THR A 275 5.21 9.50 0.56
C THR A 275 6.59 9.29 -0.04
N ASN A 276 6.98 8.04 -0.27
CA ASN A 276 8.27 7.71 -0.87
C ASN A 276 8.17 6.91 -2.15
N ASP A 277 6.96 6.61 -2.65
CA ASP A 277 6.79 5.85 -3.89
C ASP A 277 7.68 4.58 -3.92
N SER A 278 7.53 3.76 -2.87
CA SER A 278 8.49 2.68 -2.61
C SER A 278 8.31 1.53 -3.59
N HIS A 279 9.41 1.16 -4.29
CA HIS A 279 9.44 0.10 -5.30
C HIS A 279 10.27 -1.11 -4.87
N PHE A 280 11.09 -0.96 -3.85
CA PHE A 280 11.95 -2.03 -3.30
C PHE A 280 12.07 -1.90 -1.78
N ILE A 281 12.56 -2.95 -1.11
CA ILE A 281 12.48 -3.05 0.34
C ILE A 281 13.63 -2.31 1.04
N ASN A 282 14.88 -2.58 0.63
CA ASN A 282 16.07 -2.04 1.29
C ASN A 282 16.89 -1.20 0.31
N ALA A 283 17.67 -0.25 0.81
CA ALA A 283 18.49 0.63 -0.03
C ALA A 283 19.46 -0.12 -0.97
N GLU A 284 19.99 -1.27 -0.53
CA GLU A 284 20.86 -2.14 -1.31
C GLU A 284 20.16 -2.82 -2.49
N ASP A 285 18.84 -2.88 -2.50
CA ASP A 285 18.05 -3.47 -3.60
C ASP A 285 18.00 -2.57 -4.84
N ALA A 286 18.46 -1.31 -4.74
CA ALA A 286 18.43 -0.32 -5.82
C ALA A 286 19.10 -0.79 -7.11
N GLU A 287 20.20 -1.56 -7.02
CA GLU A 287 20.91 -2.07 -8.19
C GLU A 287 20.13 -3.20 -8.89
N SER A 288 19.44 -4.06 -8.14
CA SER A 288 18.60 -5.10 -8.72
C SER A 288 17.32 -4.52 -9.32
N HIS A 289 16.76 -3.48 -8.68
CA HIS A 289 15.66 -2.70 -9.24
C HIS A 289 16.04 -2.02 -10.57
N ASP A 290 17.23 -1.41 -10.65
CA ASP A 290 17.73 -0.79 -11.90
C ASP A 290 17.84 -1.80 -13.06
N ARG A 291 18.21 -3.07 -12.77
CA ARG A 291 18.19 -4.15 -13.76
C ARG A 291 16.77 -4.52 -14.19
N LEU A 292 15.80 -4.54 -13.25
CA LEU A 292 14.41 -4.78 -13.57
C LEU A 292 13.86 -3.71 -14.53
N ILE A 293 14.19 -2.42 -14.28
CA ILE A 293 13.82 -1.32 -15.18
C ILE A 293 14.43 -1.48 -16.57
N CYS A 294 15.66 -1.98 -16.68
CA CYS A 294 16.26 -2.30 -17.99
C CYS A 294 15.47 -3.38 -18.73
N ILE A 295 15.01 -4.43 -18.04
CA ILE A 295 14.18 -5.47 -18.64
C ILE A 295 12.84 -4.86 -19.10
N SER A 296 12.19 -4.08 -18.26
CA SER A 296 10.90 -3.41 -18.52
C SER A 296 10.96 -2.52 -19.77
N THR A 297 12.05 -1.78 -19.95
CA THR A 297 12.22 -0.79 -21.01
C THR A 297 12.98 -1.31 -22.22
N ASN A 298 13.39 -2.60 -22.21
CA ASN A 298 14.21 -3.25 -23.24
C ASN A 298 15.52 -2.49 -23.53
N ASN A 299 16.20 -2.06 -22.48
CA ASN A 299 17.45 -1.33 -22.52
C ASN A 299 18.60 -2.14 -21.89
N TYR A 300 19.84 -1.82 -22.22
CA TYR A 300 21.03 -2.34 -21.54
C TYR A 300 21.50 -1.39 -20.44
N LEU A 301 22.11 -1.94 -19.39
CA LEU A 301 22.66 -1.16 -18.27
C LEU A 301 23.69 -0.10 -18.71
N THR A 302 24.40 -0.38 -19.80
CA THR A 302 25.44 0.50 -20.37
C THR A 302 24.88 1.66 -21.19
N GLU A 303 23.58 1.66 -21.51
CA GLU A 303 22.99 2.73 -22.31
C GLU A 303 22.89 4.03 -21.51
N PRO A 304 23.39 5.16 -22.06
CA PRO A 304 23.45 6.42 -21.31
C PRO A 304 22.06 7.07 -21.11
N ASN A 305 21.17 6.95 -22.10
CA ASN A 305 19.87 7.65 -22.14
C ASN A 305 18.68 6.76 -21.75
N ARG A 306 18.90 5.70 -20.98
CA ARG A 306 17.84 4.85 -20.50
C ARG A 306 17.09 5.45 -19.31
N MET A 307 15.89 4.96 -19.04
CA MET A 307 15.14 5.26 -17.82
C MET A 307 15.95 4.84 -16.59
N ARG A 308 15.98 5.72 -15.58
CA ARG A 308 16.59 5.47 -14.27
C ARG A 308 15.71 6.07 -13.20
N TYR A 309 15.65 5.40 -12.08
CA TYR A 309 15.09 5.92 -10.84
C TYR A 309 16.13 6.71 -10.04
N THR A 310 15.69 7.34 -8.95
CA THR A 310 16.59 8.10 -8.08
C THR A 310 17.42 7.21 -7.16
N LYS A 311 17.07 5.92 -7.09
CA LYS A 311 17.59 4.95 -6.12
C LYS A 311 17.25 5.32 -4.66
N GLN A 312 16.20 6.13 -4.45
CA GLN A 312 15.69 6.53 -3.16
C GLN A 312 14.34 5.87 -2.83
N GLU A 313 13.83 5.01 -3.70
CA GLU A 313 12.49 4.44 -3.64
C GLU A 313 12.43 3.15 -2.80
N TRP A 314 13.30 3.02 -1.74
CA TRP A 314 13.17 1.92 -0.79
C TRP A 314 12.11 2.18 0.27
N PHE A 315 11.68 1.13 0.97
CA PHE A 315 10.71 1.21 2.06
C PHE A 315 11.38 1.77 3.33
N LYS A 316 11.40 3.10 3.44
CA LYS A 316 12.12 3.88 4.47
C LYS A 316 11.50 3.74 5.86
N SER A 317 12.32 3.88 6.89
CA SER A 317 11.85 3.98 8.28
C SER A 317 11.17 5.33 8.55
N GLN A 318 10.50 5.42 9.70
CA GLN A 318 9.87 6.68 10.16
C GLN A 318 10.92 7.78 10.38
N GLU A 319 12.10 7.42 10.89
CA GLU A 319 13.23 8.31 11.11
C GLU A 319 13.79 8.84 9.79
N GLU A 320 13.96 7.96 8.80
CA GLU A 320 14.43 8.33 7.46
C GLU A 320 13.45 9.31 6.78
N MET A 321 12.14 9.04 6.88
CA MET A 321 11.12 9.94 6.34
C MET A 321 11.07 11.27 7.09
N ALA A 322 11.22 11.27 8.42
CA ALA A 322 11.30 12.50 9.22
C ALA A 322 12.52 13.35 8.85
N ALA A 323 13.66 12.72 8.52
CA ALA A 323 14.85 13.41 8.07
C ALA A 323 14.69 14.06 6.66
N ILE A 324 13.80 13.51 5.82
CA ILE A 324 13.46 14.04 4.48
C ILE A 324 12.48 15.22 4.56
N PHE A 325 11.57 15.22 5.54
CA PHE A 325 10.53 16.22 5.72
C PHE A 325 10.60 16.95 7.08
N PRO A 326 11.78 17.48 7.48
CA PRO A 326 11.94 18.12 8.79
C PRO A 326 11.13 19.42 8.93
N ASP A 327 10.79 20.06 7.80
CA ASP A 327 10.04 21.30 7.68
C ASP A 327 8.52 21.12 7.56
N LEU A 328 8.04 19.86 7.40
CA LEU A 328 6.66 19.50 7.19
C LEU A 328 6.25 18.26 8.00
N PRO A 329 6.40 18.28 9.34
CA PRO A 329 6.07 17.12 10.18
C PRO A 329 4.58 16.72 10.08
N GLU A 330 3.70 17.68 9.77
CA GLU A 330 2.28 17.42 9.54
C GLU A 330 2.03 16.54 8.30
N ALA A 331 2.88 16.60 7.27
CA ALA A 331 2.74 15.74 6.10
C ALA A 331 3.02 14.26 6.44
N LEU A 332 3.82 14.00 7.46
CA LEU A 332 4.05 12.66 7.99
C LEU A 332 2.87 12.23 8.88
N SER A 333 2.50 13.04 9.87
CA SER A 333 1.43 12.70 10.80
C SER A 333 0.06 12.54 10.12
N ASN A 334 -0.21 13.25 9.02
CA ASN A 334 -1.44 13.09 8.24
C ASN A 334 -1.55 11.71 7.58
N THR A 335 -0.44 10.98 7.39
CA THR A 335 -0.50 9.59 6.92
C THR A 335 -1.16 8.66 7.96
N MET A 336 -0.97 8.97 9.24
CA MET A 336 -1.63 8.26 10.33
C MET A 336 -3.12 8.55 10.38
N GLU A 337 -3.55 9.78 10.06
CA GLU A 337 -4.98 10.11 9.94
C GLU A 337 -5.66 9.24 8.88
N ILE A 338 -5.00 9.02 7.74
CA ILE A 338 -5.52 8.11 6.70
C ILE A 338 -5.61 6.69 7.23
N LEU A 339 -4.57 6.20 7.93
CA LEU A 339 -4.61 4.88 8.55
C LEU A 339 -5.76 4.74 9.55
N ASP A 340 -6.04 5.79 10.34
CA ASP A 340 -7.13 5.79 11.33
C ASP A 340 -8.50 5.81 10.66
N LYS A 341 -8.66 6.56 9.56
CA LYS A 341 -9.88 6.57 8.73
C LYS A 341 -10.21 5.22 8.10
N VAL A 342 -9.19 4.37 7.83
CA VAL A 342 -9.43 3.05 7.25
C VAL A 342 -10.00 2.12 8.31
N GLU A 343 -11.18 1.56 8.04
CA GLU A 343 -11.86 0.59 8.90
C GLU A 343 -11.16 -0.77 8.85
N THR A 344 -11.40 -1.60 9.87
CA THR A 344 -11.00 -3.00 9.84
C THR A 344 -12.13 -3.82 9.21
N TYR A 345 -11.88 -4.41 8.06
CA TYR A 345 -12.85 -5.25 7.35
C TYR A 345 -12.18 -6.48 6.76
N SER A 346 -12.97 -7.50 6.45
CA SER A 346 -12.51 -8.70 5.74
C SER A 346 -12.92 -8.66 4.28
N ILE A 347 -12.02 -9.07 3.41
CA ILE A 347 -12.31 -9.34 1.99
C ILE A 347 -12.59 -10.83 1.73
N ASP A 348 -12.54 -11.64 2.78
CA ASP A 348 -12.89 -13.06 2.71
C ASP A 348 -14.40 -13.23 2.77
N HIS A 349 -14.91 -14.17 2.00
CA HIS A 349 -16.30 -14.62 2.01
C HIS A 349 -16.35 -16.14 1.96
N SER A 350 -17.52 -16.70 2.28
CA SER A 350 -17.76 -18.12 2.10
C SER A 350 -17.58 -18.51 0.64
N PRO A 351 -17.09 -19.74 0.35
CA PRO A 351 -17.01 -20.24 -1.02
C PRO A 351 -18.34 -20.07 -1.73
N ILE A 352 -18.31 -19.48 -2.92
CA ILE A 352 -19.48 -19.37 -3.79
C ILE A 352 -19.51 -20.62 -4.65
N MET A 353 -20.50 -21.47 -4.42
CA MET A 353 -20.71 -22.62 -5.28
C MET A 353 -21.24 -22.13 -6.64
N PRO A 354 -20.62 -22.55 -7.75
CA PRO A 354 -21.16 -22.23 -9.07
C PRO A 354 -22.58 -22.77 -9.22
N PHE A 355 -23.47 -21.93 -9.69
CA PHE A 355 -24.79 -22.39 -10.10
C PHE A 355 -24.66 -23.01 -11.50
N PHE A 356 -25.02 -24.30 -11.61
CA PHE A 356 -25.12 -24.98 -12.89
C PHE A 356 -26.63 -25.13 -13.22
N GLU A 357 -27.07 -24.49 -14.25
CA GLU A 357 -28.44 -24.63 -14.72
C GLU A 357 -28.59 -26.01 -15.38
N ILE A 358 -29.42 -26.86 -14.79
CA ILE A 358 -29.70 -28.19 -15.36
C ILE A 358 -30.47 -27.96 -16.67
N PRO A 359 -29.99 -28.49 -17.81
CA PRO A 359 -30.70 -28.36 -19.08
C PRO A 359 -32.14 -28.86 -18.97
N LYS A 360 -33.08 -28.16 -19.61
CA LYS A 360 -34.53 -28.45 -19.49
C LYS A 360 -34.92 -29.85 -19.88
N GLU A 361 -34.14 -30.49 -20.75
CA GLU A 361 -34.35 -31.87 -21.17
C GLU A 361 -34.22 -32.91 -20.04
N PHE A 362 -33.49 -32.55 -18.97
CA PHE A 362 -33.38 -33.41 -17.80
C PHE A 362 -34.57 -33.32 -16.84
N GLY A 363 -35.44 -32.32 -17.04
CA GLY A 363 -36.58 -32.07 -16.17
C GLY A 363 -36.22 -31.43 -14.83
N THR A 364 -37.12 -31.55 -13.87
CA THR A 364 -36.87 -31.08 -12.49
C THR A 364 -36.10 -32.11 -11.68
N GLU A 365 -35.51 -31.69 -10.56
CA GLU A 365 -34.85 -32.59 -9.61
C GLU A 365 -35.79 -33.69 -9.11
N GLU A 366 -37.07 -33.35 -8.88
CA GLU A 366 -38.08 -34.31 -8.43
C GLU A 366 -38.41 -35.37 -9.52
N GLU A 367 -38.55 -34.95 -10.79
CA GLU A 367 -38.74 -35.85 -11.91
C GLU A 367 -37.52 -36.74 -12.14
N TYR A 368 -36.30 -36.23 -11.96
CA TYR A 368 -35.07 -37.00 -12.10
C TYR A 368 -34.94 -38.02 -10.98
N ARG A 369 -35.17 -37.61 -9.72
CA ARG A 369 -35.19 -38.53 -8.56
C ARG A 369 -36.26 -39.63 -8.66
N ALA A 370 -37.36 -39.36 -9.35
CA ALA A 370 -38.38 -40.38 -9.60
C ALA A 370 -37.99 -41.41 -10.67
N ARG A 371 -37.05 -41.09 -11.55
CA ARG A 371 -36.59 -41.93 -12.64
C ARG A 371 -35.38 -42.77 -12.35
N ILE A 372 -34.47 -42.29 -11.47
CA ILE A 372 -33.19 -42.93 -11.20
C ILE A 372 -33.11 -43.25 -9.71
N THR A 373 -32.67 -44.44 -9.39
CA THR A 373 -32.40 -44.81 -8.01
C THR A 373 -31.01 -44.35 -7.58
N GLU A 374 -30.82 -44.17 -6.25
CA GLU A 374 -29.53 -43.83 -5.68
C GLU A 374 -28.43 -44.85 -6.05
N LYS A 375 -28.82 -46.12 -6.17
CA LYS A 375 -27.92 -47.20 -6.59
C LYS A 375 -27.49 -47.07 -8.04
N GLU A 376 -28.44 -46.80 -8.96
CA GLU A 376 -28.15 -46.60 -10.39
C GLU A 376 -27.23 -45.39 -10.58
N LEU A 377 -27.48 -44.31 -9.83
CA LEU A 377 -26.63 -43.13 -9.86
C LEU A 377 -25.22 -43.47 -9.35
N PHE A 378 -25.10 -44.21 -8.26
CA PHE A 378 -23.83 -44.64 -7.73
C PHE A 378 -23.06 -45.53 -8.72
N ASP A 379 -23.75 -46.52 -9.33
CA ASP A 379 -23.15 -47.40 -10.33
C ASP A 379 -22.68 -46.67 -11.57
N GLU A 380 -23.42 -45.64 -12.05
CA GLU A 380 -23.06 -44.81 -13.20
C GLU A 380 -21.76 -44.02 -12.96
N PHE A 381 -21.56 -43.48 -11.74
CA PHE A 381 -20.39 -42.64 -11.46
C PHE A 381 -19.19 -43.41 -10.91
N THR A 382 -19.35 -44.66 -10.48
CA THR A 382 -18.29 -45.44 -9.84
C THR A 382 -17.80 -46.62 -10.68
N GLN A 383 -18.51 -46.98 -11.78
CA GLN A 383 -18.19 -48.11 -12.65
C GLN A 383 -17.81 -47.65 -14.06
N ASP A 384 -16.96 -48.44 -14.72
CA ASP A 384 -16.69 -48.30 -16.15
C ASP A 384 -17.79 -48.95 -17.00
N GLU A 385 -17.69 -48.83 -18.33
CA GLU A 385 -18.62 -49.43 -19.29
C GLU A 385 -18.72 -50.99 -19.20
N ASN A 386 -17.82 -51.65 -18.49
CA ASN A 386 -17.80 -53.07 -18.24
C ASN A 386 -18.34 -53.44 -16.85
N GLY A 387 -18.78 -52.46 -16.06
CA GLY A 387 -19.26 -52.62 -14.69
C GLY A 387 -18.18 -52.78 -13.61
N ASN A 388 -16.90 -52.48 -13.94
CA ASN A 388 -15.82 -52.53 -12.93
C ASN A 388 -15.82 -51.22 -12.15
N VAL A 389 -15.71 -51.30 -10.83
CA VAL A 389 -15.60 -50.14 -9.94
C VAL A 389 -14.26 -49.44 -10.18
N VAL A 390 -14.31 -48.18 -10.62
CA VAL A 390 -13.16 -47.32 -10.95
C VAL A 390 -12.96 -46.18 -9.97
N LEU A 391 -13.92 -45.92 -9.11
CA LEU A 391 -13.86 -44.94 -8.02
C LEU A 391 -14.17 -45.57 -6.68
#